data_7ec1138ef8c1bcbc3b9344999e2c6b45
#
_entry.id   7ec1138ef8c1bcbc3b9344999e2c6b45
#
_cell.length_a   1.000
_cell.length_b   1.000
_cell.length_c   1.000
_cell.angle_alpha   90.00
_cell.angle_beta   90.00
_cell.angle_gamma   90.00
#
_symmetry.space_group_name_H-M   'P 1'
#
loop_
_entity.id
_entity.type
_entity.pdbx_description
1 polymer ?
#
loop_
_entity_poly.entity_id
_entity_poly.type
_entity_poly.pdbx_seq_one_letter_code
_entity_poly.pdbx_strand_id
1 'polypeptide(L)'
;MVLLLAVVRITGFNPIGDTPGPGNYPGLWLSGNVVTTPVTDWSFVTQYKTDKVQTRTRYVIPHSVTTGYILHNGQLYITSMFQAGVPFPQGKSWVANVMRDPHVRLKFGNNLYDCTLSHVTDPDERAAVLAPRAKQNPQLLASNASNGPVLHLFHVLPE
;
A
#
# COMPACT_ATOMS: atom_id res chain seq x y z
N MET A 1 -13.91 -9.26 25.47
CA MET A 1 -13.70 -8.57 24.18
C MET A 1 -12.69 -7.43 24.28
N VAL A 2 -12.85 -6.48 25.21
CA VAL A 2 -11.90 -5.35 25.38
C VAL A 2 -10.47 -5.80 25.68
N LEU A 3 -10.28 -6.80 26.54
CA LEU A 3 -8.94 -7.34 26.87
C LEU A 3 -8.26 -7.98 25.64
N LEU A 4 -9.02 -8.70 24.82
CA LEU A 4 -8.48 -9.31 23.59
C LEU A 4 -8.02 -8.24 22.59
N LEU A 5 -8.78 -7.18 22.42
CA LEU A 5 -8.39 -6.05 21.55
C LEU A 5 -7.15 -5.32 22.07
N ALA A 6 -7.02 -5.18 23.39
CA ALA A 6 -5.83 -4.58 24.00
C ALA A 6 -4.58 -5.46 23.75
N VAL A 7 -4.70 -6.77 23.89
CA VAL A 7 -3.61 -7.71 23.58
C VAL A 7 -3.22 -7.60 22.10
N VAL A 8 -4.18 -7.67 21.18
CA VAL A 8 -3.91 -7.59 19.75
C VAL A 8 -3.29 -6.24 19.36
N ARG A 9 -3.68 -5.16 20.04
CA ARG A 9 -3.07 -3.84 19.80
C ARG A 9 -1.59 -3.81 20.20
N ILE A 10 -1.21 -4.53 21.26
CA ILE A 10 0.18 -4.58 21.76
C ILE A 10 1.02 -5.57 20.94
N THR A 11 0.47 -6.77 20.68
CA THR A 11 1.19 -7.85 19.98
C THR A 11 1.16 -7.70 18.45
N GLY A 12 0.19 -6.95 17.94
CA GLY A 12 -0.11 -6.83 16.52
C GLY A 12 -0.89 -8.03 15.97
N PHE A 13 -1.47 -7.82 14.79
CA PHE A 13 -2.06 -8.87 13.96
C PHE A 13 -1.74 -8.53 12.50
N ASN A 14 -0.57 -8.97 12.06
CA ASN A 14 -0.11 -8.68 10.72
C ASN A 14 -0.94 -9.44 9.67
N PRO A 15 -1.10 -8.88 8.46
CA PRO A 15 -1.66 -9.60 7.32
C PRO A 15 -0.88 -10.89 7.06
N ILE A 16 -1.60 -11.93 6.67
CA ILE A 16 -1.02 -13.23 6.31
C ILE A 16 -0.93 -13.30 4.77
N GLY A 17 0.22 -13.74 4.28
CA GLY A 17 0.53 -13.84 2.86
C GLY A 17 1.68 -12.92 2.45
N ASP A 18 2.52 -13.42 1.53
CA ASP A 18 3.75 -12.76 1.10
C ASP A 18 3.66 -12.22 -0.34
N THR A 19 2.50 -12.35 -0.96
CA THR A 19 2.21 -11.82 -2.29
C THR A 19 0.87 -11.10 -2.30
N PRO A 20 0.73 -9.99 -3.03
CA PRO A 20 -0.57 -9.35 -3.19
C PRO A 20 -1.55 -10.26 -3.94
N GLY A 21 -2.81 -10.29 -3.51
CA GLY A 21 -3.87 -10.98 -4.25
C GLY A 21 -4.61 -12.07 -3.49
N PRO A 22 -5.26 -13.00 -4.20
CA PRO A 22 -6.05 -14.07 -3.59
C PRO A 22 -5.20 -14.95 -2.66
N GLY A 23 -5.77 -15.35 -1.53
CA GLY A 23 -5.08 -16.16 -0.52
C GLY A 23 -4.42 -15.35 0.60
N ASN A 24 -4.42 -14.03 0.51
CA ASN A 24 -3.99 -13.17 1.60
C ASN A 24 -5.16 -12.86 2.55
N TYR A 25 -4.86 -12.86 3.84
CA TYR A 25 -5.81 -12.47 4.87
C TYR A 25 -5.44 -11.10 5.43
N PRO A 26 -6.41 -10.19 5.58
CA PRO A 26 -6.16 -8.89 6.18
C PRO A 26 -5.77 -9.02 7.64
N GLY A 27 -5.00 -8.06 8.10
CA GLY A 27 -4.62 -7.90 9.50
C GLY A 27 -5.26 -6.67 10.13
N LEU A 28 -4.82 -6.38 11.35
CA LEU A 28 -5.24 -5.23 12.13
C LEU A 28 -4.04 -4.31 12.37
N TRP A 29 -3.54 -4.24 13.62
CA TRP A 29 -2.33 -3.49 13.93
C TRP A 29 -1.08 -4.22 13.43
N LEU A 30 -0.21 -3.50 12.73
CA LEU A 30 1.10 -4.01 12.39
C LEU A 30 2.00 -3.99 13.63
N SER A 31 2.78 -5.06 13.81
CA SER A 31 3.80 -5.16 14.85
C SER A 31 5.19 -4.99 14.26
N GLY A 32 6.08 -4.35 15.02
CA GLY A 32 7.48 -4.11 14.61
C GLY A 32 8.08 -2.91 15.32
N ASN A 33 9.28 -2.54 14.89
CA ASN A 33 10.01 -1.40 15.44
C ASN A 33 9.64 -0.13 14.67
N VAL A 34 9.14 0.89 15.36
CA VAL A 34 8.80 2.17 14.73
C VAL A 34 10.09 2.94 14.43
N VAL A 35 10.27 3.29 13.16
CA VAL A 35 11.34 4.15 12.69
C VAL A 35 10.83 5.59 12.70
N THR A 36 11.46 6.45 13.49
CA THR A 36 11.05 7.84 13.67
C THR A 36 11.79 8.82 12.76
N THR A 37 12.91 8.38 12.16
CA THR A 37 13.66 9.21 11.21
C THR A 37 12.94 9.20 9.86
N PRO A 38 12.64 10.38 9.28
CA PRO A 38 12.04 10.45 7.95
C PRO A 38 12.91 9.76 6.89
N VAL A 39 12.27 8.96 6.05
CA VAL A 39 12.94 8.25 4.96
C VAL A 39 12.84 9.10 3.69
N THR A 40 14.00 9.48 3.15
CA THR A 40 14.10 10.26 1.89
C THR A 40 14.50 9.41 0.70
N ASP A 41 15.13 8.27 0.94
CA ASP A 41 15.53 7.28 -0.06
C ASP A 41 15.08 5.89 0.37
N TRP A 42 14.18 5.30 -0.39
CA TRP A 42 13.58 4.00 -0.15
C TRP A 42 14.33 2.84 -0.83
N SER A 43 15.51 3.05 -1.38
CA SER A 43 16.26 2.03 -2.13
C SER A 43 16.54 0.76 -1.33
N PHE A 44 16.59 0.85 0.01
CA PHE A 44 16.80 -0.31 0.89
C PHE A 44 15.64 -1.32 0.86
N VAL A 45 14.43 -0.94 0.40
CA VAL A 45 13.27 -1.84 0.38
C VAL A 45 13.37 -2.92 -0.69
N THR A 46 14.30 -2.81 -1.63
CA THR A 46 14.49 -3.77 -2.73
C THR A 46 14.77 -5.20 -2.27
N GLN A 47 15.22 -5.37 -1.03
CA GLN A 47 15.41 -6.68 -0.40
C GLN A 47 14.08 -7.38 -0.03
N TYR A 48 12.96 -6.66 -0.03
CA TYR A 48 11.63 -7.18 0.31
C TYR A 48 10.77 -7.32 -0.93
N LYS A 49 10.03 -8.43 -1.06
CA LYS A 49 9.12 -8.66 -2.20
C LYS A 49 7.86 -7.81 -2.13
N THR A 50 7.36 -7.61 -0.93
CA THR A 50 6.09 -6.93 -0.65
C THR A 50 6.23 -6.08 0.59
N ASP A 51 5.29 -5.21 0.76
CA ASP A 51 5.08 -4.43 1.96
C ASP A 51 3.74 -4.79 2.62
N LYS A 52 3.53 -4.29 3.83
CA LYS A 52 2.24 -4.32 4.50
C LYS A 52 1.82 -2.89 4.80
N VAL A 53 0.58 -2.59 4.48
CA VAL A 53 0.00 -1.26 4.67
C VAL A 53 -1.10 -1.34 5.72
N GLN A 54 -0.97 -0.57 6.79
CA GLN A 54 -2.02 -0.36 7.78
C GLN A 54 -2.70 0.98 7.53
N THR A 55 -4.00 0.95 7.33
CA THR A 55 -4.83 2.12 7.08
C THR A 55 -5.73 2.42 8.27
N ARG A 56 -6.14 3.69 8.38
CA ARG A 56 -7.12 4.14 9.38
C ARG A 56 -8.53 3.89 8.86
N THR A 57 -9.31 3.13 9.63
CA THR A 57 -10.74 2.96 9.36
C THR A 57 -11.56 4.10 9.99
N ARG A 58 -12.87 4.09 9.78
CA ARG A 58 -13.78 4.97 10.52
C ARG A 58 -13.96 4.57 11.99
N TYR A 59 -13.41 3.42 12.34
CA TYR A 59 -13.46 2.85 13.69
C TYR A 59 -12.08 2.92 14.34
N VAL A 60 -12.00 2.56 15.61
CA VAL A 60 -10.73 2.54 16.35
C VAL A 60 -9.78 1.43 15.87
N ILE A 61 -10.34 0.38 15.25
CA ILE A 61 -9.58 -0.80 14.80
C ILE A 61 -9.07 -0.52 13.37
N PRO A 62 -7.75 -0.55 13.13
CA PRO A 62 -7.20 -0.36 11.80
C PRO A 62 -7.43 -1.58 10.91
N HIS A 63 -7.17 -1.40 9.62
CA HIS A 63 -7.18 -2.45 8.62
C HIS A 63 -5.81 -2.51 7.95
N SER A 64 -5.19 -3.68 7.89
CA SER A 64 -3.91 -3.86 7.22
C SER A 64 -3.95 -4.97 6.17
N VAL A 65 -3.16 -4.79 5.12
CA VAL A 65 -3.10 -5.69 3.96
C VAL A 65 -1.67 -5.84 3.48
N THR A 66 -1.39 -6.94 2.78
CA THR A 66 -0.16 -7.10 1.99
C THR A 66 -0.36 -6.47 0.62
N THR A 67 0.57 -5.60 0.21
CA THR A 67 0.53 -4.92 -1.09
C THR A 67 1.85 -5.12 -1.85
N GLY A 68 1.86 -4.68 -3.10
CA GLY A 68 3.07 -4.55 -3.89
C GLY A 68 3.50 -3.09 -3.95
N TYR A 69 4.74 -2.88 -4.35
CA TYR A 69 5.29 -1.55 -4.51
C TYR A 69 6.16 -1.43 -5.77
N ILE A 70 6.43 -0.21 -6.17
CA ILE A 70 7.42 0.15 -7.18
C ILE A 70 8.38 1.16 -6.56
N LEU A 71 9.67 0.96 -6.78
CA LEU A 71 10.70 1.92 -6.47
C LEU A 71 11.11 2.64 -7.76
N HIS A 72 11.08 3.98 -7.74
CA HIS A 72 11.49 4.81 -8.86
C HIS A 72 12.32 6.00 -8.36
N ASN A 73 13.59 6.08 -8.75
CA ASN A 73 14.52 7.14 -8.33
C ASN A 73 14.57 7.35 -6.80
N GLY A 74 14.62 6.27 -6.02
CA GLY A 74 14.61 6.33 -4.56
C GLY A 74 13.26 6.65 -3.94
N GLN A 75 12.24 6.94 -4.75
CA GLN A 75 10.87 7.18 -4.30
C GLN A 75 10.06 5.89 -4.30
N LEU A 76 9.21 5.73 -3.31
CA LEU A 76 8.39 4.53 -3.12
C LEU A 76 6.95 4.81 -3.54
N TYR A 77 6.39 3.86 -4.30
CA TYR A 77 5.01 3.87 -4.74
C TYR A 77 4.32 2.56 -4.35
N ILE A 78 3.27 2.65 -3.56
CA ILE A 78 2.43 1.50 -3.23
C ILE A 78 1.47 1.26 -4.39
N THR A 79 1.26 0.00 -4.75
CA THR A 79 0.46 -0.36 -5.91
C THR A 79 -0.85 -1.03 -5.53
N SER A 80 -1.90 -0.79 -6.32
CA SER A 80 -3.18 -1.48 -6.21
C SER A 80 -3.79 -1.74 -7.57
N MET A 81 -3.91 -3.03 -7.93
CA MET A 81 -4.55 -3.43 -9.16
C MET A 81 -6.07 -3.50 -8.98
N PHE A 82 -6.80 -2.77 -9.79
CA PHE A 82 -8.26 -2.83 -9.88
C PHE A 82 -8.64 -3.54 -11.17
N GLN A 83 -9.45 -4.59 -11.07
CA GLN A 83 -9.98 -5.28 -12.24
C GLN A 83 -11.00 -4.41 -12.97
N ALA A 84 -11.19 -4.67 -14.26
CA ALA A 84 -12.21 -3.99 -15.07
C ALA A 84 -13.58 -4.03 -14.39
N GLY A 85 -14.26 -2.90 -14.33
CA GLY A 85 -15.58 -2.78 -13.72
C GLY A 85 -15.61 -2.67 -12.19
N VAL A 86 -14.47 -2.84 -11.51
CA VAL A 86 -14.39 -2.63 -10.06
C VAL A 86 -14.29 -1.13 -9.77
N PRO A 87 -15.24 -0.54 -9.00
CA PRO A 87 -15.26 0.91 -8.77
C PRO A 87 -14.07 1.34 -7.90
N PHE A 88 -13.42 2.43 -8.32
CA PHE A 88 -12.39 3.10 -7.52
C PHE A 88 -13.00 4.27 -6.74
N PRO A 89 -12.64 4.45 -5.46
CA PRO A 89 -11.76 3.63 -4.61
C PRO A 89 -12.49 2.51 -3.86
N GLN A 90 -13.83 2.42 -3.96
CA GLN A 90 -14.69 1.61 -3.07
C GLN A 90 -14.48 0.10 -3.24
N GLY A 91 -14.01 -0.33 -4.39
CA GLY A 91 -13.78 -1.76 -4.68
C GLY A 91 -12.69 -2.42 -3.83
N LYS A 92 -11.88 -1.62 -3.12
CA LYS A 92 -10.90 -2.14 -2.14
C LYS A 92 -10.94 -1.29 -0.87
N SER A 93 -11.23 -1.93 0.25
CA SER A 93 -11.41 -1.25 1.54
C SER A 93 -10.19 -0.43 1.98
N TRP A 94 -8.98 -0.96 1.81
CA TRP A 94 -7.77 -0.22 2.19
C TRP A 94 -7.55 1.03 1.32
N VAL A 95 -7.87 0.96 0.02
CA VAL A 95 -7.77 2.10 -0.90
C VAL A 95 -8.83 3.16 -0.54
N ALA A 96 -10.05 2.73 -0.26
CA ALA A 96 -11.11 3.64 0.21
C ALA A 96 -10.73 4.32 1.53
N ASN A 97 -10.05 3.60 2.44
CA ASN A 97 -9.53 4.18 3.67
C ASN A 97 -8.48 5.26 3.39
N VAL A 98 -7.50 4.97 2.53
CA VAL A 98 -6.42 5.91 2.14
C VAL A 98 -6.98 7.15 1.45
N MET A 99 -7.95 7.00 0.57
CA MET A 99 -8.57 8.15 -0.12
C MET A 99 -9.35 9.06 0.84
N ARG A 100 -9.78 8.53 1.98
CA ARG A 100 -10.44 9.30 3.04
C ARG A 100 -9.46 9.90 4.03
N ASP A 101 -8.45 9.11 4.45
CA ASP A 101 -7.40 9.50 5.40
C ASP A 101 -6.06 8.93 4.89
N PRO A 102 -5.17 9.77 4.34
CA PRO A 102 -3.96 9.32 3.67
C PRO A 102 -2.87 8.82 4.62
N HIS A 103 -3.04 8.99 5.92
CA HIS A 103 -2.06 8.53 6.90
C HIS A 103 -2.06 7.01 6.98
N VAL A 104 -0.89 6.43 6.81
CA VAL A 104 -0.69 4.99 6.83
C VAL A 104 0.54 4.61 7.66
N ARG A 105 0.61 3.35 8.04
CA ARG A 105 1.82 2.74 8.56
C ARG A 105 2.26 1.65 7.60
N LEU A 106 3.48 1.76 7.09
CA LEU A 106 4.09 0.75 6.23
C LEU A 106 4.95 -0.19 7.06
N LYS A 107 5.02 -1.45 6.65
CA LYS A 107 5.93 -2.42 7.24
C LYS A 107 6.80 -3.06 6.17
N PHE A 108 8.11 -2.93 6.35
CA PHE A 108 9.15 -3.66 5.62
C PHE A 108 10.00 -4.44 6.60
N GLY A 109 10.06 -5.76 6.43
CA GLY A 109 10.73 -6.63 7.41
C GLY A 109 10.10 -6.47 8.80
N ASN A 110 10.88 -6.08 9.79
CA ASN A 110 10.39 -5.81 11.15
C ASN A 110 10.29 -4.32 11.49
N ASN A 111 10.44 -3.44 10.51
CA ASN A 111 10.40 -2.00 10.72
C ASN A 111 9.08 -1.40 10.26
N LEU A 112 8.60 -0.41 11.00
CA LEU A 112 7.37 0.33 10.77
C LEU A 112 7.69 1.78 10.45
N TYR A 113 7.01 2.32 9.42
CA TYR A 113 7.21 3.68 8.93
C TYR A 113 5.87 4.38 8.85
N ASP A 114 5.70 5.47 9.58
CA ASP A 114 4.52 6.33 9.47
C ASP A 114 4.70 7.28 8.29
N CYS A 115 3.73 7.31 7.40
CA CYS A 115 3.79 8.00 6.11
C CYS A 115 2.41 8.50 5.70
N THR A 116 2.37 9.31 4.66
CA THR A 116 1.15 9.62 3.93
C THR A 116 1.22 9.05 2.51
N LEU A 117 0.09 8.64 1.97
CA LEU A 117 -0.04 8.17 0.59
C LEU A 117 -0.79 9.20 -0.26
N SER A 118 -0.18 9.58 -1.37
CA SER A 118 -0.79 10.46 -2.37
C SER A 118 -1.11 9.68 -3.63
N HIS A 119 -2.38 9.64 -4.04
CA HIS A 119 -2.78 8.98 -5.28
C HIS A 119 -2.18 9.70 -6.48
N VAL A 120 -1.43 8.97 -7.31
CA VAL A 120 -0.80 9.50 -8.51
C VAL A 120 -1.84 9.67 -9.62
N THR A 121 -2.18 10.91 -9.93
CA THR A 121 -3.12 11.28 -10.99
C THR A 121 -2.46 11.91 -12.20
N ASP A 122 -1.22 12.40 -12.04
CA ASP A 122 -0.43 12.96 -13.13
C ASP A 122 -0.02 11.84 -14.11
N PRO A 123 -0.42 11.93 -15.40
CA PRO A 123 -0.09 10.92 -16.39
C PRO A 123 1.41 10.82 -16.68
N ASP A 124 2.16 11.91 -16.59
CA ASP A 124 3.61 11.90 -16.86
C ASP A 124 4.37 11.20 -15.73
N GLU A 125 4.05 11.51 -14.48
CA GLU A 125 4.59 10.80 -13.32
C GLU A 125 4.24 9.30 -13.38
N ARG A 126 2.97 8.99 -13.65
CA ARG A 126 2.51 7.61 -13.78
C ARG A 126 3.27 6.86 -14.86
N ALA A 127 3.43 7.45 -16.05
CA ALA A 127 4.16 6.85 -17.17
C ALA A 127 5.64 6.61 -16.80
N ALA A 128 6.29 7.57 -16.15
CA ALA A 128 7.69 7.45 -15.73
C ALA A 128 7.88 6.30 -14.73
N VAL A 129 7.03 6.21 -13.71
CA VAL A 129 7.10 5.15 -12.69
C VAL A 129 6.84 3.77 -13.29
N LEU A 130 5.90 3.66 -14.23
CA LEU A 130 5.51 2.39 -14.84
C LEU A 130 6.40 1.97 -16.01
N ALA A 131 7.23 2.86 -16.57
CA ALA A 131 8.00 2.61 -17.78
C ALA A 131 8.80 1.29 -17.78
N PRO A 132 9.48 0.89 -16.69
CA PRO A 132 10.21 -0.38 -16.67
C PRO A 132 9.29 -1.61 -16.82
N ARG A 133 8.11 -1.56 -16.22
CA ARG A 133 7.12 -2.66 -16.28
C ARG A 133 6.29 -2.62 -17.55
N ALA A 134 6.04 -1.44 -18.09
CA ALA A 134 5.28 -1.25 -19.32
C ALA A 134 6.00 -1.78 -20.56
N LYS A 135 7.33 -1.93 -20.52
CA LYS A 135 8.10 -2.62 -21.56
C LYS A 135 7.67 -4.08 -21.74
N GLN A 136 7.27 -4.73 -20.65
CA GLN A 136 6.81 -6.13 -20.66
C GLN A 136 5.29 -6.21 -20.79
N ASN A 137 4.56 -5.24 -20.25
CA ASN A 137 3.11 -5.18 -20.28
C ASN A 137 2.61 -3.74 -20.52
N PRO A 138 2.43 -3.31 -21.77
CA PRO A 138 1.98 -1.95 -22.11
C PRO A 138 0.61 -1.59 -21.55
N GLN A 139 -0.25 -2.59 -21.22
CA GLN A 139 -1.57 -2.35 -20.64
C GLN A 139 -1.52 -1.69 -19.25
N LEU A 140 -0.37 -1.76 -18.55
CA LEU A 140 -0.19 -1.08 -17.27
C LEU A 140 -0.28 0.44 -17.37
N LEU A 141 -0.06 1.00 -18.55
CA LEU A 141 -0.23 2.45 -18.80
C LEU A 141 -1.70 2.88 -18.87
N ALA A 142 -2.63 1.93 -19.03
CA ALA A 142 -4.05 2.24 -19.04
C ALA A 142 -4.46 2.93 -17.72
N SER A 143 -5.19 4.03 -17.85
CA SER A 143 -5.72 4.81 -16.72
C SER A 143 -7.24 4.68 -16.59
N ASN A 144 -7.87 3.88 -17.44
CA ASN A 144 -9.31 3.77 -17.56
C ASN A 144 -9.75 2.32 -17.41
N ALA A 145 -10.58 2.05 -16.41
CA ALA A 145 -11.10 0.72 -16.08
C ALA A 145 -12.03 0.11 -17.14
N SER A 146 -12.55 0.90 -18.09
CA SER A 146 -13.40 0.36 -19.17
C SER A 146 -12.63 -0.50 -20.17
N ASN A 147 -11.31 -0.35 -20.24
CA ASN A 147 -10.45 -1.04 -21.20
C ASN A 147 -9.59 -2.16 -20.58
N GLY A 148 -9.84 -2.54 -19.34
CA GLY A 148 -9.08 -3.58 -18.65
C GLY A 148 -8.72 -3.23 -17.21
N PRO A 149 -7.85 -4.02 -16.56
CA PRO A 149 -7.40 -3.73 -15.20
C PRO A 149 -6.56 -2.45 -15.16
N VAL A 150 -6.70 -1.67 -14.08
CA VAL A 150 -5.94 -0.45 -13.83
C VAL A 150 -5.05 -0.64 -12.61
N LEU A 151 -3.76 -0.38 -12.77
CA LEU A 151 -2.81 -0.32 -11.66
C LEU A 151 -2.78 1.10 -11.11
N HIS A 152 -3.37 1.31 -9.93
CA HIS A 152 -3.27 2.57 -9.20
C HIS A 152 -1.96 2.65 -8.43
N LEU A 153 -1.36 3.85 -8.44
CA LEU A 153 -0.11 4.16 -7.74
C LEU A 153 -0.38 5.16 -6.63
N PHE A 154 0.26 4.96 -5.50
CA PHE A 154 0.22 5.86 -4.35
C PHE A 154 1.65 6.22 -3.97
N HIS A 155 2.02 7.47 -4.17
CA HIS A 155 3.34 8.00 -3.80
C HIS A 155 3.44 8.07 -2.28
N VAL A 156 4.50 7.52 -1.73
CA VAL A 156 4.79 7.55 -0.29
C VAL A 156 5.51 8.84 0.05
N LEU A 157 4.90 9.64 0.90
CA LEU A 157 5.45 10.88 1.40
C LEU A 157 5.78 10.74 2.90
N PRO A 158 6.92 11.27 3.38
CA PRO A 158 7.23 11.26 4.81
C PRO A 158 6.23 12.11 5.59
N GLU A 159 5.96 11.72 6.84
CA GLU A 159 5.27 12.57 7.83
C GLU A 159 6.24 13.54 8.49
#